data_290f0cdb1cb40e32966d0e7bcd98288d
#
_entry.id   290f0cdb1cb40e32966d0e7bcd98288d
#
_cell.length_a   1.000
_cell.length_b   1.000
_cell.length_c   1.000
_cell.angle_alpha   90.00
_cell.angle_beta   90.00
_cell.angle_gamma   90.00
#
_symmetry.space_group_name_H-M   'P 1'
#
loop_
_entity.id
_entity.type
_entity.pdbx_description
1 polymer ?
#
loop_
_entity_poly.entity_id
_entity_poly.type
_entity_poly.pdbx_seq_one_letter_code
_entity_poly.pdbx_strand_id
1 'polypeptide(L)'
;MPARMTYCWSMSKKNVSLGYIAGYWGSGPPAGALEAIKEADKLGFDSAWTAEAYGSDALTPLAWWGSHTERIRLGTSIIQMSARTPAATAMAAMTMDHLSGGRFILGLGASGPQVVEGWYGQPYPKPLARTREYVGIIREIIRRDGPVEHHGEFYDMPYKGGANLGKPLKSTIHPHRKEIPIFLGAEGPKNVALAAEICDGWLPLYFSPKEDAWYRERLREGFAASGEEGKEDRFEVAIPLTVVPGDDVEKCADVVRPNLALYAGGMGARGANFHFEVFARMGYEDVALKVQDLYLAGKKAEAASIIPLRMVEDVALVGPIDKIRDEAAKWRETCITTFLVGGPAPMLSRYADMLLG
;
A
#
# COMPACT_ATOMS: atom_id res chain seq x y z
N MET A 1 -13.80 36.08 -17.96
CA MET A 1 -13.79 34.94 -17.02
C MET A 1 -14.10 33.71 -17.81
N PRO A 2 -13.17 32.73 -17.96
CA PRO A 2 -13.48 31.50 -18.63
C PRO A 2 -14.28 30.61 -17.68
N ALA A 3 -15.35 29.98 -18.19
CA ALA A 3 -16.21 29.07 -17.51
C ALA A 3 -15.39 27.89 -16.94
N ARG A 4 -15.50 27.65 -15.64
CA ARG A 4 -15.03 26.39 -15.03
C ARG A 4 -15.82 25.25 -15.64
N MET A 5 -15.20 24.51 -16.56
CA MET A 5 -15.68 23.19 -16.95
C MET A 5 -15.61 22.31 -15.72
N THR A 6 -16.76 22.04 -15.13
CA THR A 6 -16.95 20.95 -14.15
C THR A 6 -16.84 19.65 -14.94
N TYR A 7 -15.65 19.12 -15.06
CA TYR A 7 -15.45 17.76 -15.51
C TYR A 7 -16.05 16.84 -14.45
N CYS A 8 -17.21 16.28 -14.76
CA CYS A 8 -17.79 15.19 -14.00
C CYS A 8 -16.92 13.96 -14.23
N TRP A 9 -16.04 13.65 -13.28
CA TRP A 9 -15.18 12.47 -13.33
C TRP A 9 -16.08 11.24 -13.13
N SER A 10 -16.43 10.60 -14.22
CA SER A 10 -17.08 9.31 -14.25
C SER A 10 -15.98 8.26 -14.29
N MET A 11 -15.44 7.85 -13.13
CA MET A 11 -14.98 6.46 -13.06
C MET A 11 -16.20 5.62 -13.39
N SER A 12 -16.18 4.88 -14.49
CA SER A 12 -17.18 3.83 -14.73
C SER A 12 -17.19 3.00 -13.45
N LYS A 13 -18.38 2.69 -12.88
CA LYS A 13 -18.52 1.90 -11.66
C LYS A 13 -17.76 0.59 -11.86
N LYS A 14 -16.47 0.55 -11.49
CA LYS A 14 -15.74 -0.70 -11.40
C LYS A 14 -16.31 -1.42 -10.19
N ASN A 15 -16.74 -2.64 -10.36
CA ASN A 15 -17.06 -3.48 -9.21
C ASN A 15 -15.79 -3.58 -8.36
N VAL A 16 -15.89 -3.23 -7.08
CA VAL A 16 -14.78 -3.36 -6.14
C VAL A 16 -14.43 -4.84 -6.00
N SER A 17 -13.15 -5.16 -6.05
CA SER A 17 -12.62 -6.51 -5.89
C SER A 17 -12.17 -6.78 -4.47
N LEU A 18 -11.97 -8.04 -4.11
CA LEU A 18 -11.33 -8.44 -2.87
C LEU A 18 -9.90 -8.91 -3.12
N GLY A 19 -8.99 -8.52 -2.24
CA GLY A 19 -7.66 -9.08 -2.12
C GLY A 19 -7.44 -9.64 -0.71
N TYR A 20 -6.47 -10.51 -0.56
CA TYR A 20 -6.03 -11.02 0.73
C TYR A 20 -4.73 -10.32 1.15
N ILE A 21 -4.62 -9.92 2.41
CA ILE A 21 -3.37 -9.37 2.98
C ILE A 21 -2.93 -10.22 4.17
N ALA A 22 -1.70 -10.75 4.10
CA ALA A 22 -1.14 -11.59 5.17
C ALA A 22 -0.68 -10.78 6.39
N GLY A 23 -0.53 -9.46 6.25
CA GLY A 23 -0.04 -8.59 7.32
C GLY A 23 1.46 -8.74 7.60
N TYR A 24 1.91 -8.11 8.69
CA TYR A 24 3.29 -8.22 9.17
C TYR A 24 3.50 -9.51 9.96
N TRP A 25 4.72 -10.03 9.89
CA TRP A 25 5.14 -11.11 10.77
C TRP A 25 5.46 -10.56 12.17
N GLY A 26 4.97 -11.26 13.19
CA GLY A 26 5.37 -11.03 14.59
C GLY A 26 6.63 -11.84 14.93
N SER A 27 6.50 -12.77 15.90
CA SER A 27 7.60 -13.69 16.25
C SER A 27 7.82 -14.82 15.22
N GLY A 28 6.96 -14.91 14.20
CA GLY A 28 7.01 -15.91 13.14
C GLY A 28 5.96 -15.60 12.07
N PRO A 29 5.79 -16.49 11.06
CA PRO A 29 4.81 -16.31 10.01
C PRO A 29 3.38 -16.30 10.57
N PRO A 30 2.44 -15.57 9.95
CA PRO A 30 1.03 -15.62 10.30
C PRO A 30 0.49 -17.07 10.18
N ALA A 31 -0.13 -17.56 11.23
CA ALA A 31 -0.69 -18.90 11.23
C ALA A 31 -1.78 -19.05 10.16
N GLY A 32 -1.73 -20.10 9.35
CA GLY A 32 -2.72 -20.39 8.32
C GLY A 32 -2.63 -19.47 7.08
N ALA A 33 -1.56 -18.70 6.90
CA ALA A 33 -1.42 -17.79 5.76
C ALA A 33 -1.45 -18.51 4.41
N LEU A 34 -0.79 -19.67 4.30
CA LEU A 34 -0.81 -20.48 3.08
C LEU A 34 -2.23 -20.95 2.75
N GLU A 35 -2.94 -21.48 3.75
CA GLU A 35 -4.32 -21.94 3.60
C GLU A 35 -5.25 -20.80 3.21
N ALA A 36 -5.07 -19.62 3.79
CA ALA A 36 -5.87 -18.44 3.47
C ALA A 36 -5.62 -17.96 2.05
N ILE A 37 -4.36 -17.89 1.59
CA ILE A 37 -4.04 -17.49 0.21
C ILE A 37 -4.60 -18.50 -0.81
N LYS A 38 -4.50 -19.80 -0.53
CA LYS A 38 -5.10 -20.84 -1.39
C LYS A 38 -6.62 -20.73 -1.44
N GLU A 39 -7.27 -20.44 -0.31
CA GLU A 39 -8.72 -20.24 -0.29
C GLU A 39 -9.11 -18.95 -1.00
N ALA A 40 -8.35 -17.86 -0.86
CA ALA A 40 -8.57 -16.63 -1.60
C ALA A 40 -8.49 -16.85 -3.13
N ASP A 41 -7.47 -17.60 -3.59
CA ASP A 41 -7.35 -17.95 -5.02
C ASP A 41 -8.56 -18.77 -5.50
N LYS A 42 -9.00 -19.75 -4.72
CA LYS A 42 -10.16 -20.59 -5.01
C LYS A 42 -11.46 -19.79 -5.06
N LEU A 43 -11.66 -18.84 -4.14
CA LEU A 43 -12.83 -17.97 -4.08
C LEU A 43 -12.82 -16.88 -5.17
N GLY A 44 -11.74 -16.73 -5.94
CA GLY A 44 -11.64 -15.75 -7.00
C GLY A 44 -11.28 -14.35 -6.49
N PHE A 45 -10.59 -14.24 -5.36
CA PHE A 45 -10.01 -12.97 -4.94
C PHE A 45 -9.02 -12.48 -6.00
N ASP A 46 -8.97 -11.18 -6.19
CA ASP A 46 -8.17 -10.54 -7.21
C ASP A 46 -6.66 -10.66 -6.94
N SER A 47 -6.26 -10.49 -5.68
CA SER A 47 -4.84 -10.37 -5.33
C SER A 47 -4.53 -10.84 -3.91
N ALA A 48 -3.27 -11.27 -3.69
CA ALA A 48 -2.72 -11.61 -2.38
C ALA A 48 -1.46 -10.79 -2.11
N TRP A 49 -1.35 -10.23 -0.89
CA TRP A 49 -0.34 -9.24 -0.55
C TRP A 49 0.46 -9.62 0.70
N THR A 50 1.76 -9.35 0.62
CA THR A 50 2.70 -9.47 1.74
C THR A 50 3.31 -8.11 2.05
N ALA A 51 3.77 -7.94 3.28
CA ALA A 51 4.30 -6.67 3.77
C ALA A 51 5.74 -6.81 4.28
N GLU A 52 6.49 -5.71 4.20
CA GLU A 52 7.85 -5.60 4.72
C GLU A 52 7.96 -4.38 5.64
N ALA A 53 8.56 -4.59 6.81
CA ALA A 53 8.93 -3.50 7.72
C ALA A 53 10.36 -3.75 8.24
N TYR A 54 10.53 -4.09 9.51
CA TYR A 54 11.79 -4.50 10.14
C TYR A 54 11.67 -5.91 10.74
N GLY A 55 10.94 -6.77 10.06
CA GLY A 55 10.71 -8.18 10.37
C GLY A 55 11.04 -9.07 9.16
N SER A 56 10.03 -9.76 8.60
CA SER A 56 10.20 -10.51 7.35
C SER A 56 10.29 -9.58 6.14
N ASP A 57 10.99 -10.02 5.09
CA ASP A 57 10.86 -9.42 3.77
C ASP A 57 9.49 -9.77 3.14
N ALA A 58 9.10 -9.06 2.09
CA ALA A 58 7.82 -9.30 1.44
C ALA A 58 7.91 -10.27 0.25
N LEU A 59 9.04 -10.35 -0.43
CA LEU A 59 9.16 -11.13 -1.68
C LEU A 59 9.26 -12.62 -1.42
N THR A 60 10.05 -13.04 -0.41
CA THR A 60 10.29 -14.44 -0.10
C THR A 60 9.01 -15.18 0.28
N PRO A 61 8.20 -14.69 1.25
CA PRO A 61 6.93 -15.34 1.58
C PRO A 61 5.93 -15.29 0.42
N LEU A 62 5.91 -14.20 -0.35
CA LEU A 62 5.01 -14.09 -1.50
C LEU A 62 5.35 -15.12 -2.59
N ALA A 63 6.63 -15.34 -2.87
CA ALA A 63 7.08 -16.37 -3.81
C ALA A 63 6.70 -17.77 -3.31
N TRP A 64 6.96 -18.03 -2.00
CA TRP A 64 6.67 -19.34 -1.39
C TRP A 64 5.17 -19.67 -1.40
N TRP A 65 4.33 -18.75 -0.94
CA TRP A 65 2.89 -18.96 -0.90
C TRP A 65 2.25 -18.90 -2.28
N GLY A 66 2.70 -17.96 -3.11
CA GLY A 66 2.21 -17.78 -4.48
C GLY A 66 2.44 -18.98 -5.40
N SER A 67 3.47 -19.79 -5.12
CA SER A 67 3.73 -21.04 -5.85
C SER A 67 2.62 -22.11 -5.70
N HIS A 68 1.72 -21.91 -4.73
CA HIS A 68 0.59 -22.79 -4.47
C HIS A 68 -0.74 -22.20 -5.02
N THR A 69 -0.69 -21.21 -5.88
CA THR A 69 -1.85 -20.50 -6.45
C THR A 69 -1.75 -20.46 -7.98
N GLU A 70 -2.89 -20.32 -8.65
CA GLU A 70 -2.96 -20.39 -10.10
C GLU A 70 -3.41 -19.07 -10.77
N ARG A 71 -4.31 -18.30 -10.13
CA ARG A 71 -4.99 -17.15 -10.74
C ARG A 71 -4.75 -15.84 -10.02
N ILE A 72 -4.74 -15.87 -8.69
CA ILE A 72 -4.63 -14.69 -7.85
C ILE A 72 -3.35 -13.91 -8.16
N ARG A 73 -3.46 -12.58 -8.31
CA ARG A 73 -2.30 -11.70 -8.48
C ARG A 73 -1.49 -11.67 -7.19
N LEU A 74 -0.18 -11.49 -7.30
CA LEU A 74 0.76 -11.54 -6.17
C LEU A 74 1.39 -10.15 -5.99
N GLY A 75 1.05 -9.46 -4.90
CA GLY A 75 1.48 -8.11 -4.63
C GLY A 75 2.32 -7.94 -3.37
N THR A 76 3.15 -6.92 -3.35
CA THR A 76 3.83 -6.47 -2.14
C THR A 76 3.18 -5.17 -1.62
N SER A 77 2.84 -5.12 -0.33
CA SER A 77 2.23 -3.93 0.30
C SER A 77 2.93 -3.61 1.64
N ILE A 78 4.11 -3.10 1.56
CA ILE A 78 4.99 -2.70 0.45
C ILE A 78 6.37 -3.35 0.63
N ILE A 79 7.25 -3.36 -0.39
CA ILE A 79 8.69 -3.47 -0.15
C ILE A 79 9.30 -2.08 0.04
N GLN A 80 10.35 -2.02 0.85
CA GLN A 80 11.00 -0.77 1.17
C GLN A 80 12.10 -0.43 0.15
N MET A 81 12.03 0.77 -0.44
CA MET A 81 13.03 1.23 -1.41
C MET A 81 14.44 1.34 -0.82
N SER A 82 14.55 1.57 0.49
CA SER A 82 15.85 1.66 1.17
C SER A 82 16.52 0.31 1.45
N ALA A 83 15.75 -0.79 1.36
CA ALA A 83 16.28 -2.14 1.55
C ALA A 83 17.05 -2.66 0.31
N ARG A 84 16.77 -2.11 -0.88
CA ARG A 84 17.30 -2.63 -2.16
C ARG A 84 17.65 -1.50 -3.11
N THR A 85 18.62 -1.73 -3.98
CA THR A 85 18.85 -0.81 -5.11
C THR A 85 17.74 -0.94 -6.15
N PRO A 86 17.49 0.10 -6.99
CA PRO A 86 16.50 0.00 -8.08
C PRO A 86 16.72 -1.21 -8.98
N ALA A 87 18.01 -1.49 -9.32
CA ALA A 87 18.38 -2.63 -10.15
C ALA A 87 18.03 -3.98 -9.49
N ALA A 88 18.32 -4.15 -8.19
CA ALA A 88 17.98 -5.36 -7.45
C ALA A 88 16.45 -5.55 -7.37
N THR A 89 15.70 -4.47 -7.19
CA THR A 89 14.24 -4.50 -7.17
C THR A 89 13.66 -4.86 -8.54
N ALA A 90 14.17 -4.28 -9.62
CA ALA A 90 13.75 -4.62 -10.98
C ALA A 90 14.03 -6.09 -11.31
N MET A 91 15.21 -6.61 -10.93
CA MET A 91 15.55 -8.03 -11.10
C MET A 91 14.58 -8.94 -10.34
N ALA A 92 14.28 -8.62 -9.08
CA ALA A 92 13.35 -9.38 -8.26
C ALA A 92 11.93 -9.33 -8.85
N ALA A 93 11.47 -8.16 -9.30
CA ALA A 93 10.16 -7.99 -9.92
C ALA A 93 10.04 -8.82 -11.20
N MET A 94 11.02 -8.78 -12.09
CA MET A 94 11.03 -9.62 -13.30
C MET A 94 11.06 -11.11 -12.97
N THR A 95 11.80 -11.52 -11.95
CA THR A 95 11.85 -12.92 -11.49
C THR A 95 10.49 -13.36 -10.98
N MET A 96 9.85 -12.57 -10.11
CA MET A 96 8.51 -12.84 -9.60
C MET A 96 7.46 -12.89 -10.72
N ASP A 97 7.58 -12.01 -11.71
CA ASP A 97 6.68 -11.97 -12.84
C ASP A 97 6.78 -13.24 -13.71
N HIS A 98 8.00 -13.73 -13.96
CA HIS A 98 8.22 -15.01 -14.62
C HIS A 98 7.68 -16.21 -13.84
N LEU A 99 8.01 -16.30 -12.56
CA LEU A 99 7.60 -17.42 -11.70
C LEU A 99 6.06 -17.48 -11.53
N SER A 100 5.41 -16.33 -11.52
CA SER A 100 3.96 -16.24 -11.38
C SER A 100 3.19 -16.28 -12.71
N GLY A 101 3.87 -16.33 -13.87
CA GLY A 101 3.21 -16.27 -15.17
C GLY A 101 2.51 -14.94 -15.44
N GLY A 102 3.12 -13.82 -15.04
CA GLY A 102 2.59 -12.48 -15.28
C GLY A 102 1.59 -11.97 -14.23
N ARG A 103 1.53 -12.58 -13.04
CA ARG A 103 0.61 -12.20 -11.96
C ARG A 103 1.19 -11.24 -10.92
N PHE A 104 2.45 -10.82 -11.06
CA PHE A 104 3.12 -10.01 -10.05
C PHE A 104 2.73 -8.53 -10.10
N ILE A 105 2.60 -7.90 -8.94
CA ILE A 105 2.40 -6.46 -8.72
C ILE A 105 3.49 -5.98 -7.75
N LEU A 106 4.26 -4.98 -8.17
CA LEU A 106 5.31 -4.39 -7.35
C LEU A 106 4.77 -3.23 -6.52
N GLY A 107 4.48 -3.46 -5.25
CA GLY A 107 4.14 -2.39 -4.31
C GLY A 107 5.38 -1.85 -3.60
N LEU A 108 5.60 -0.55 -3.69
CA LEU A 108 6.78 0.18 -3.17
C LEU A 108 6.39 1.18 -2.09
N GLY A 109 7.31 1.48 -1.17
CA GLY A 109 7.16 2.55 -0.21
C GLY A 109 8.48 3.17 0.23
N ALA A 110 8.44 4.48 0.50
CA ALA A 110 9.60 5.22 1.01
C ALA A 110 9.91 4.88 2.48
N SER A 111 8.94 4.32 3.21
CA SER A 111 8.99 4.13 4.66
C SER A 111 9.13 5.45 5.43
N GLY A 112 9.47 5.40 6.72
CA GLY A 112 9.76 6.56 7.56
C GLY A 112 11.25 6.65 7.92
N PRO A 113 11.72 7.83 8.34
CA PRO A 113 13.13 8.04 8.69
C PRO A 113 13.62 7.07 9.79
N GLN A 114 12.78 6.70 10.75
CA GLN A 114 13.15 5.79 11.84
C GLN A 114 13.57 4.41 11.33
N VAL A 115 12.91 3.90 10.30
CA VAL A 115 13.24 2.61 9.70
C VAL A 115 14.37 2.77 8.70
N VAL A 116 14.33 3.79 7.86
CA VAL A 116 15.34 4.01 6.83
C VAL A 116 16.71 4.29 7.43
N GLU A 117 16.79 5.19 8.41
CA GLU A 117 18.04 5.55 9.05
C GLU A 117 18.42 4.57 10.15
N GLY A 118 17.44 4.14 10.97
CA GLY A 118 17.67 3.29 12.14
C GLY A 118 17.91 1.82 11.82
N TRP A 119 17.22 1.26 10.84
CA TRP A 119 17.31 -0.16 10.48
C TRP A 119 18.16 -0.42 9.26
N TYR A 120 17.98 0.38 8.20
CA TYR A 120 18.73 0.19 6.96
C TYR A 120 20.03 1.01 6.88
N GLY A 121 20.26 1.94 7.82
CA GLY A 121 21.45 2.79 7.84
C GLY A 121 21.61 3.66 6.59
N GLN A 122 20.48 4.06 5.98
CA GLN A 122 20.43 4.85 4.75
C GLN A 122 19.92 6.25 5.03
N PRO A 123 20.40 7.30 4.34
CA PRO A 123 19.86 8.64 4.48
C PRO A 123 18.43 8.74 3.97
N TYR A 124 17.65 9.66 4.56
CA TYR A 124 16.23 9.90 4.22
C TYR A 124 15.97 11.33 3.67
N PRO A 125 16.76 11.86 2.73
CA PRO A 125 16.48 13.16 2.14
C PRO A 125 15.48 13.05 0.99
N LYS A 126 14.62 14.07 0.84
CA LYS A 126 13.73 14.29 -0.31
C LYS A 126 13.05 12.99 -0.83
N PRO A 127 12.27 12.27 0.01
CA PRO A 127 11.77 10.93 -0.33
C PRO A 127 10.95 10.89 -1.64
N LEU A 128 10.23 11.97 -1.99
CA LEU A 128 9.44 12.01 -3.23
C LEU A 128 10.32 12.05 -4.49
N ALA A 129 11.38 12.86 -4.49
CA ALA A 129 12.30 12.93 -5.60
C ALA A 129 13.06 11.61 -5.77
N ARG A 130 13.51 11.01 -4.65
CA ARG A 130 14.12 9.67 -4.64
C ARG A 130 13.17 8.60 -5.19
N THR A 131 11.90 8.64 -4.82
CA THR A 131 10.87 7.71 -5.34
C THR A 131 10.75 7.83 -6.85
N ARG A 132 10.72 9.04 -7.38
CA ARG A 132 10.62 9.29 -8.82
C ARG A 132 11.80 8.67 -9.60
N GLU A 133 13.03 8.90 -9.14
CA GLU A 133 14.21 8.29 -9.76
C GLU A 133 14.17 6.76 -9.66
N TYR A 134 13.83 6.24 -8.49
CA TYR A 134 13.76 4.80 -8.22
C TYR A 134 12.78 4.08 -9.15
N VAL A 135 11.56 4.59 -9.28
CA VAL A 135 10.53 4.03 -10.18
C VAL A 135 10.96 4.17 -11.65
N GLY A 136 11.53 5.31 -12.04
CA GLY A 136 12.02 5.54 -13.39
C GLY A 136 13.06 4.51 -13.82
N ILE A 137 14.07 4.27 -12.97
CA ILE A 137 15.13 3.28 -13.21
C ILE A 137 14.53 1.85 -13.31
N ILE A 138 13.60 1.48 -12.41
CA ILE A 138 12.95 0.17 -12.47
C ILE A 138 12.23 -0.04 -13.80
N ARG A 139 11.44 0.95 -14.25
CA ARG A 139 10.71 0.87 -15.52
C ARG A 139 11.66 0.75 -16.71
N GLU A 140 12.78 1.49 -16.70
CA GLU A 140 13.80 1.42 -17.74
C GLU A 140 14.44 0.02 -17.81
N ILE A 141 14.82 -0.56 -16.67
CA ILE A 141 15.40 -1.90 -16.58
C ILE A 141 14.40 -2.96 -17.10
N ILE A 142 13.11 -2.86 -16.70
CA ILE A 142 12.07 -3.81 -17.11
C ILE A 142 11.79 -3.71 -18.61
N ARG A 143 11.66 -2.50 -19.18
CA ARG A 143 11.47 -2.33 -20.63
C ARG A 143 12.59 -2.95 -21.44
N ARG A 144 13.80 -2.91 -20.91
CA ARG A 144 14.97 -3.53 -21.53
C ARG A 144 15.28 -3.04 -22.95
N ASP A 145 15.00 -1.78 -23.26
CA ASP A 145 15.23 -1.24 -24.60
C ASP A 145 16.72 -1.07 -24.91
N GLY A 146 17.55 -0.74 -23.91
CA GLY A 146 19.00 -0.56 -24.03
C GLY A 146 19.75 -0.90 -22.73
N PRO A 147 21.08 -0.72 -22.70
CA PRO A 147 21.85 -0.60 -21.45
C PRO A 147 21.35 0.60 -20.66
N VAL A 148 21.31 0.46 -19.33
CA VAL A 148 20.75 1.49 -18.43
C VAL A 148 21.82 2.48 -18.02
N GLU A 149 21.53 3.77 -18.25
CA GLU A 149 22.30 4.91 -17.74
C GLU A 149 21.36 5.87 -17.03
N HIS A 150 21.72 6.23 -15.79
CA HIS A 150 20.96 7.21 -15.00
C HIS A 150 21.93 8.10 -14.22
N HIS A 151 21.76 9.40 -14.31
CA HIS A 151 22.55 10.40 -13.60
C HIS A 151 21.62 11.36 -12.89
N GLY A 152 21.16 10.94 -11.71
CA GLY A 152 20.24 11.69 -10.88
C GLY A 152 20.84 12.24 -9.60
N GLU A 153 19.99 12.77 -8.73
CA GLU A 153 20.43 13.27 -7.42
C GLU A 153 20.71 12.11 -6.44
N PHE A 154 19.97 10.99 -6.57
CA PHE A 154 20.00 9.87 -5.62
C PHE A 154 20.67 8.63 -6.17
N TYR A 155 20.67 8.46 -7.48
CA TYR A 155 21.22 7.29 -8.15
C TYR A 155 22.10 7.72 -9.33
N ASP A 156 23.32 7.15 -9.37
CA ASP A 156 24.28 7.35 -10.47
C ASP A 156 24.65 5.96 -11.02
N MET A 157 24.26 5.69 -12.25
CA MET A 157 24.44 4.38 -12.89
C MET A 157 24.93 4.56 -14.32
N PRO A 158 26.22 4.20 -14.66
CA PRO A 158 27.24 3.61 -13.78
C PRO A 158 27.75 4.59 -12.72
N TYR A 159 28.09 4.08 -11.53
CA TYR A 159 28.64 4.89 -10.44
C TYR A 159 30.01 5.43 -10.78
N LYS A 160 30.21 6.74 -10.65
CA LYS A 160 31.43 7.45 -11.05
C LYS A 160 32.46 7.63 -9.92
N GLY A 161 32.08 7.39 -8.67
CA GLY A 161 32.92 7.63 -7.49
C GLY A 161 33.75 6.43 -7.04
N GLY A 162 33.84 5.35 -7.84
CA GLY A 162 34.51 4.11 -7.48
C GLY A 162 35.79 3.84 -8.32
N ALA A 163 36.01 2.57 -8.67
CA ALA A 163 37.15 2.12 -9.45
C ALA A 163 37.14 2.55 -10.94
N ASN A 164 36.12 3.28 -11.38
CA ASN A 164 35.89 3.71 -12.76
C ASN A 164 35.84 2.58 -13.80
N LEU A 165 35.44 1.37 -13.37
CA LEU A 165 35.27 0.18 -14.22
C LEU A 165 33.84 -0.11 -14.53
N GLY A 166 32.88 0.67 -13.97
CA GLY A 166 31.47 0.56 -14.24
C GLY A 166 31.16 0.89 -15.70
N LYS A 167 30.26 0.11 -16.27
CA LYS A 167 29.69 0.38 -17.61
C LYS A 167 28.19 0.18 -17.59
N PRO A 168 27.44 0.83 -18.49
CA PRO A 168 26.00 0.57 -18.63
C PRO A 168 25.74 -0.91 -18.91
N LEU A 169 24.80 -1.48 -18.18
CA LEU A 169 24.42 -2.88 -18.32
C LEU A 169 22.96 -3.01 -18.73
N LYS A 170 22.65 -4.05 -19.47
CA LYS A 170 21.32 -4.46 -19.84
C LYS A 170 21.00 -5.78 -19.15
N SER A 171 19.78 -5.92 -18.59
CA SER A 171 19.37 -7.16 -17.94
C SER A 171 19.58 -8.37 -18.87
N THR A 172 20.12 -9.47 -18.36
CA THR A 172 20.26 -10.72 -19.12
C THR A 172 18.91 -11.43 -19.29
N ILE A 173 18.02 -11.33 -18.28
CA ILE A 173 16.65 -11.86 -18.38
C ILE A 173 15.81 -10.96 -19.27
N HIS A 174 15.03 -11.55 -20.17
CA HIS A 174 14.01 -10.84 -20.93
C HIS A 174 12.74 -10.73 -20.08
N PRO A 175 12.05 -9.58 -20.04
CA PRO A 175 10.84 -9.44 -19.25
C PRO A 175 9.74 -10.34 -19.79
N HIS A 176 8.96 -10.96 -18.90
CA HIS A 176 7.73 -11.67 -19.27
C HIS A 176 6.67 -10.69 -19.76
N ARG A 177 6.55 -9.54 -19.07
CA ARG A 177 5.78 -8.37 -19.49
C ARG A 177 6.69 -7.14 -19.49
N LYS A 178 6.57 -6.28 -20.50
CA LYS A 178 7.34 -5.02 -20.54
C LYS A 178 6.87 -3.99 -19.50
N GLU A 179 5.69 -4.20 -18.95
CA GLU A 179 5.07 -3.35 -17.91
C GLU A 179 4.55 -4.23 -16.79
N ILE A 180 5.30 -4.28 -15.69
CA ILE A 180 4.86 -4.86 -14.42
C ILE A 180 4.17 -3.72 -13.66
N PRO A 181 2.92 -3.90 -13.17
CA PRO A 181 2.24 -2.86 -12.40
C PRO A 181 3.05 -2.47 -11.16
N ILE A 182 3.24 -1.17 -10.97
CA ILE A 182 3.91 -0.59 -9.80
C ILE A 182 2.88 0.19 -8.99
N PHE A 183 2.70 -0.18 -7.73
CA PHE A 183 1.84 0.53 -6.79
C PHE A 183 2.68 1.25 -5.75
N LEU A 184 2.22 2.42 -5.28
CA LEU A 184 2.95 3.21 -4.29
C LEU A 184 2.17 3.33 -2.99
N GLY A 185 2.81 2.99 -1.87
CA GLY A 185 2.34 3.33 -0.53
C GLY A 185 2.53 4.83 -0.27
N ALA A 186 1.44 5.55 -0.06
CA ALA A 186 1.44 7.00 0.05
C ALA A 186 0.31 7.53 0.95
N GLU A 187 0.63 8.52 1.81
CA GLU A 187 -0.32 9.11 2.76
C GLU A 187 -0.47 10.64 2.60
N GLY A 188 0.63 11.34 2.37
CA GLY A 188 0.61 12.79 2.23
C GLY A 188 0.14 13.25 0.84
N PRO A 189 -0.38 14.49 0.70
CA PRO A 189 -1.01 14.99 -0.52
C PRO A 189 -0.10 14.88 -1.75
N LYS A 190 1.15 15.32 -1.63
CA LYS A 190 2.13 15.27 -2.73
C LYS A 190 2.53 13.85 -3.09
N ASN A 191 2.52 12.92 -2.12
CA ASN A 191 2.88 11.53 -2.37
C ASN A 191 1.73 10.77 -3.04
N VAL A 192 0.48 11.06 -2.68
CA VAL A 192 -0.71 10.53 -3.37
C VAL A 192 -0.76 11.01 -4.82
N ALA A 193 -0.51 12.31 -5.06
CA ALA A 193 -0.41 12.83 -6.43
C ALA A 193 0.75 12.17 -7.20
N LEU A 194 1.92 11.96 -6.57
CA LEU A 194 3.05 11.26 -7.17
C LEU A 194 2.70 9.82 -7.55
N ALA A 195 1.95 9.09 -6.70
CA ALA A 195 1.49 7.74 -7.03
C ALA A 195 0.67 7.73 -8.33
N ALA A 196 -0.27 8.66 -8.47
CA ALA A 196 -1.09 8.79 -9.68
C ALA A 196 -0.26 9.26 -10.91
N GLU A 197 0.79 10.04 -10.70
CA GLU A 197 1.64 10.53 -11.78
C GLU A 197 2.54 9.43 -12.37
N ILE A 198 3.25 8.65 -11.53
CA ILE A 198 4.33 7.76 -11.99
C ILE A 198 4.05 6.26 -11.82
N CYS A 199 2.99 5.88 -11.09
CA CYS A 199 2.67 4.49 -10.81
C CYS A 199 1.33 4.07 -11.45
N ASP A 200 0.98 2.79 -11.31
CA ASP A 200 -0.22 2.17 -11.85
C ASP A 200 -1.29 1.98 -10.77
N GLY A 201 -0.93 2.18 -9.51
CA GLY A 201 -1.83 2.09 -8.38
C GLY A 201 -1.31 2.75 -7.12
N TRP A 202 -2.22 2.88 -6.16
CA TRP A 202 -1.98 3.50 -4.86
C TRP A 202 -2.39 2.54 -3.73
N LEU A 203 -1.56 2.49 -2.69
CA LEU A 203 -1.74 1.68 -1.48
C LEU A 203 -1.86 2.63 -0.26
N PRO A 204 -3.04 3.20 0.03
CA PRO A 204 -3.25 3.89 1.30
C PRO A 204 -3.26 2.88 2.44
N LEU A 205 -2.73 3.27 3.63
CA LEU A 205 -2.86 2.43 4.82
C LEU A 205 -4.17 2.70 5.55
N TYR A 206 -4.53 3.98 5.68
CA TYR A 206 -5.80 4.41 6.24
C TYR A 206 -6.56 5.28 5.24
N PHE A 207 -7.83 5.00 5.11
CA PHE A 207 -8.74 5.71 4.23
C PHE A 207 -10.08 5.86 4.94
N SER A 208 -10.79 6.93 4.65
CA SER A 208 -12.18 7.10 5.06
C SER A 208 -13.01 7.55 3.86
N PRO A 209 -14.22 7.00 3.66
CA PRO A 209 -15.14 7.51 2.64
C PRO A 209 -15.43 9.01 2.76
N LYS A 210 -15.31 9.59 3.95
CA LYS A 210 -15.48 11.03 4.19
C LYS A 210 -14.41 11.88 3.50
N GLU A 211 -13.22 11.30 3.29
CA GLU A 211 -12.06 11.95 2.67
C GLU A 211 -11.95 11.65 1.16
N ASP A 212 -12.87 10.86 0.57
CA ASP A 212 -12.78 10.42 -0.82
C ASP A 212 -12.64 11.59 -1.80
N ALA A 213 -13.40 12.66 -1.62
CA ALA A 213 -13.32 13.84 -2.48
C ALA A 213 -11.93 14.50 -2.45
N TRP A 214 -11.29 14.55 -1.28
CA TRP A 214 -9.95 15.08 -1.11
C TRP A 214 -8.90 14.19 -1.81
N TYR A 215 -8.99 12.87 -1.66
CA TYR A 215 -8.09 11.94 -2.33
C TYR A 215 -8.25 11.98 -3.85
N ARG A 216 -9.49 12.00 -4.34
CA ARG A 216 -9.76 12.15 -5.79
C ARG A 216 -9.15 13.41 -6.38
N GLU A 217 -9.13 14.52 -5.65
CA GLU A 217 -8.47 15.75 -6.11
C GLU A 217 -6.96 15.55 -6.26
N ARG A 218 -6.30 14.92 -5.28
CA ARG A 218 -4.85 14.62 -5.36
C ARG A 218 -4.52 13.64 -6.48
N LEU A 219 -5.34 12.62 -6.67
CA LEU A 219 -5.18 11.68 -7.78
C LEU A 219 -5.30 12.39 -9.15
N ARG A 220 -6.29 13.29 -9.32
CA ARG A 220 -6.43 14.08 -10.55
C ARG A 220 -5.21 14.96 -10.83
N GLU A 221 -4.64 15.59 -9.81
CA GLU A 221 -3.38 16.35 -9.96
C GLU A 221 -2.27 15.46 -10.54
N GLY A 222 -2.13 14.24 -10.02
CA GLY A 222 -1.14 13.29 -10.50
C GLY A 222 -1.43 12.79 -11.91
N PHE A 223 -2.68 12.45 -12.25
CA PHE A 223 -3.05 12.04 -13.60
C PHE A 223 -2.78 13.16 -14.62
N ALA A 224 -3.12 14.40 -14.28
CA ALA A 224 -2.81 15.55 -15.14
C ALA A 224 -1.29 15.74 -15.34
N ALA A 225 -0.50 15.52 -14.29
CA ALA A 225 0.96 15.62 -14.35
C ALA A 225 1.61 14.47 -15.14
N SER A 226 0.99 13.28 -15.19
CA SER A 226 1.52 12.13 -15.94
C SER A 226 1.52 12.36 -17.45
N GLY A 227 0.58 13.16 -17.96
CA GLY A 227 0.36 13.35 -19.40
C GLY A 227 -0.18 12.11 -20.14
N GLU A 228 -0.53 11.04 -19.42
CA GLU A 228 -1.07 9.82 -20.01
C GLU A 228 -2.59 9.89 -20.12
N GLU A 229 -3.13 9.83 -21.33
CA GLU A 229 -4.57 9.77 -21.58
C GLU A 229 -5.20 8.48 -21.04
N GLY A 230 -6.33 8.57 -20.35
CA GLY A 230 -7.07 7.44 -19.79
C GLY A 230 -6.35 6.68 -18.67
N LYS A 231 -5.35 7.29 -18.01
CA LYS A 231 -4.64 6.67 -16.89
C LYS A 231 -5.57 6.40 -15.71
N GLU A 232 -6.49 7.32 -15.44
CA GLU A 232 -7.50 7.21 -14.38
C GLU A 232 -8.40 5.98 -14.53
N ASP A 233 -8.68 5.52 -15.75
CA ASP A 233 -9.55 4.37 -16.00
C ASP A 233 -8.89 3.03 -15.64
N ARG A 234 -7.57 2.97 -15.64
CA ARG A 234 -6.81 1.76 -15.34
C ARG A 234 -6.10 1.79 -13.98
N PHE A 235 -6.05 2.96 -13.35
CA PHE A 235 -5.40 3.12 -12.04
C PHE A 235 -6.15 2.37 -10.95
N GLU A 236 -5.41 1.67 -10.09
CA GLU A 236 -5.98 0.87 -9.02
C GLU A 236 -5.71 1.49 -7.64
N VAL A 237 -6.69 1.38 -6.74
CA VAL A 237 -6.55 1.80 -5.34
C VAL A 237 -6.88 0.60 -4.47
N ALA A 238 -5.87 0.00 -3.86
CA ALA A 238 -6.01 -1.19 -3.02
C ALA A 238 -5.72 -0.84 -1.55
N ILE A 239 -6.71 -1.06 -0.67
CA ILE A 239 -6.63 -0.65 0.74
C ILE A 239 -6.74 -1.84 1.69
N PRO A 240 -5.83 -1.95 2.69
CA PRO A 240 -6.07 -2.81 3.84
C PRO A 240 -7.33 -2.36 4.59
N LEU A 241 -8.36 -3.21 4.61
CA LEU A 241 -9.62 -2.93 5.29
C LEU A 241 -9.81 -3.91 6.44
N THR A 242 -9.80 -3.39 7.66
CA THR A 242 -10.08 -4.19 8.85
C THR A 242 -11.59 -4.39 8.99
N VAL A 243 -12.02 -5.66 9.07
CA VAL A 243 -13.42 -6.04 9.23
C VAL A 243 -13.56 -6.92 10.46
N VAL A 244 -14.33 -6.48 11.44
CA VAL A 244 -14.55 -7.19 12.71
C VAL A 244 -16.06 -7.37 12.95
N PRO A 245 -16.64 -8.48 12.48
CA PRO A 245 -18.06 -8.76 12.72
C PRO A 245 -18.32 -9.21 14.17
N GLY A 246 -19.38 -8.71 14.77
CA GLY A 246 -19.83 -9.06 16.12
C GLY A 246 -21.03 -8.23 16.56
N ASP A 247 -21.77 -8.69 17.57
CA ASP A 247 -23.01 -8.01 18.02
C ASP A 247 -22.73 -6.74 18.81
N ASP A 248 -21.60 -6.66 19.50
CA ASP A 248 -21.18 -5.54 20.34
C ASP A 248 -20.13 -4.70 19.61
N VAL A 249 -20.56 -3.55 19.10
CA VAL A 249 -19.72 -2.65 18.28
C VAL A 249 -18.48 -2.17 19.04
N GLU A 250 -18.61 -1.87 20.35
CA GLU A 250 -17.49 -1.41 21.17
C GLU A 250 -16.42 -2.50 21.34
N LYS A 251 -16.84 -3.76 21.59
CA LYS A 251 -15.91 -4.89 21.65
C LYS A 251 -15.23 -5.14 20.30
N CYS A 252 -15.96 -4.97 19.19
CA CYS A 252 -15.35 -5.06 17.87
C CYS A 252 -14.33 -3.93 17.65
N ALA A 253 -14.62 -2.71 18.09
CA ALA A 253 -13.70 -1.58 18.01
C ALA A 253 -12.44 -1.79 18.88
N ASP A 254 -12.55 -2.44 20.04
CA ASP A 254 -11.41 -2.76 20.89
C ASP A 254 -10.37 -3.67 20.22
N VAL A 255 -10.76 -4.46 19.22
CA VAL A 255 -9.84 -5.25 18.40
C VAL A 255 -9.00 -4.35 17.50
N VAL A 256 -9.54 -3.22 17.06
CA VAL A 256 -8.90 -2.29 16.10
C VAL A 256 -8.04 -1.24 16.80
N ARG A 257 -8.49 -0.75 17.96
CA ARG A 257 -7.86 0.35 18.72
C ARG A 257 -6.34 0.20 18.94
N PRO A 258 -5.79 -0.97 19.31
CA PRO A 258 -4.34 -1.13 19.49
C PRO A 258 -3.53 -0.86 18.22
N ASN A 259 -4.06 -1.23 17.06
CA ASN A 259 -3.42 -0.96 15.77
C ASN A 259 -3.45 0.54 15.45
N LEU A 260 -4.58 1.21 15.65
CA LEU A 260 -4.68 2.67 15.48
C LEU A 260 -3.74 3.42 16.43
N ALA A 261 -3.64 2.98 17.70
CA ALA A 261 -2.72 3.57 18.65
C ALA A 261 -1.25 3.41 18.24
N LEU A 262 -0.88 2.26 17.68
CA LEU A 262 0.46 2.03 17.16
C LEU A 262 0.79 3.03 16.04
N TYR A 263 -0.10 3.19 15.07
CA TYR A 263 0.18 4.04 13.91
C TYR A 263 0.06 5.53 14.22
N ALA A 264 -0.95 5.95 14.96
CA ALA A 264 -1.07 7.35 15.37
C ALA A 264 0.05 7.78 16.35
N GLY A 265 0.47 6.86 17.24
CA GLY A 265 1.40 7.17 18.32
C GLY A 265 2.83 6.67 18.15
N GLY A 266 3.04 5.48 17.56
CA GLY A 266 4.33 4.76 17.63
C GLY A 266 5.09 4.62 16.33
N MET A 267 4.45 4.79 15.16
CA MET A 267 5.08 4.55 13.85
C MET A 267 5.77 5.77 13.25
N GLY A 268 6.12 6.76 14.05
CA GLY A 268 6.84 7.95 13.61
C GLY A 268 7.33 8.80 14.79
N ALA A 269 8.31 9.67 14.55
CA ALA A 269 8.71 10.69 15.53
C ALA A 269 7.67 11.81 15.59
N ARG A 270 7.66 12.58 16.71
CA ARG A 270 6.87 13.81 16.77
C ARG A 270 7.20 14.72 15.60
N GLY A 271 6.18 15.21 14.91
CA GLY A 271 6.32 16.07 13.72
C GLY A 271 6.81 15.37 12.45
N ALA A 272 6.95 14.03 12.46
CA ALA A 272 7.34 13.23 11.31
C ALA A 272 6.60 11.88 11.26
N ASN A 273 5.35 11.84 11.70
CA ASN A 273 4.48 10.67 11.61
C ASN A 273 3.40 10.91 10.55
N PHE A 274 3.56 10.31 9.38
CA PHE A 274 2.64 10.47 8.26
C PHE A 274 1.22 9.95 8.57
N HIS A 275 1.11 8.92 9.41
CA HIS A 275 -0.17 8.36 9.80
C HIS A 275 -0.92 9.26 10.79
N PHE A 276 -0.19 9.96 11.66
CA PHE A 276 -0.76 11.00 12.52
C PHE A 276 -1.49 12.06 11.67
N GLU A 277 -0.83 12.54 10.60
CA GLU A 277 -1.40 13.55 9.69
C GLU A 277 -2.69 13.08 9.00
N VAL A 278 -2.83 11.77 8.73
CA VAL A 278 -4.07 11.20 8.20
C VAL A 278 -5.21 11.37 9.20
N PHE A 279 -4.99 11.00 10.46
CA PHE A 279 -6.02 11.14 11.51
C PHE A 279 -6.31 12.60 11.85
N ALA A 280 -5.30 13.47 11.86
CA ALA A 280 -5.47 14.90 12.06
C ALA A 280 -6.37 15.51 10.97
N ARG A 281 -6.15 15.16 9.71
CA ARG A 281 -7.00 15.59 8.59
C ARG A 281 -8.44 15.10 8.71
N MET A 282 -8.65 13.90 9.26
CA MET A 282 -9.99 13.36 9.56
C MET A 282 -10.69 14.07 10.75
N GLY A 283 -10.04 15.06 11.37
CA GLY A 283 -10.58 15.81 12.49
C GLY A 283 -10.29 15.20 13.87
N TYR A 284 -9.31 14.31 13.97
CA TYR A 284 -8.89 13.64 15.23
C TYR A 284 -7.54 14.12 15.76
N GLU A 285 -7.08 15.33 15.41
CA GLU A 285 -5.79 15.87 15.82
C GLU A 285 -5.57 15.81 17.35
N ASP A 286 -6.54 16.31 18.14
CA ASP A 286 -6.46 16.30 19.60
C ASP A 286 -6.38 14.90 20.20
N VAL A 287 -7.10 13.94 19.62
CA VAL A 287 -7.05 12.54 20.02
C VAL A 287 -5.71 11.93 19.67
N ALA A 288 -5.25 12.14 18.43
CA ALA A 288 -3.99 11.61 17.94
C ALA A 288 -2.78 12.14 18.72
N LEU A 289 -2.79 13.42 19.14
CA LEU A 289 -1.78 14.00 20.03
C LEU A 289 -1.72 13.28 21.39
N LYS A 290 -2.87 13.07 22.04
CA LYS A 290 -2.95 12.36 23.31
C LYS A 290 -2.52 10.89 23.18
N VAL A 291 -2.95 10.22 22.10
CA VAL A 291 -2.53 8.85 21.78
C VAL A 291 -1.01 8.78 21.64
N GLN A 292 -0.41 9.73 20.90
CA GLN A 292 1.04 9.78 20.71
C GLN A 292 1.79 10.00 22.03
N ASP A 293 1.33 10.92 22.88
CA ASP A 293 1.93 11.17 24.19
C ASP A 293 1.92 9.93 25.08
N LEU A 294 0.77 9.27 25.19
CA LEU A 294 0.62 8.05 25.98
C LEU A 294 1.45 6.89 25.41
N TYR A 295 1.42 6.72 24.09
CA TYR A 295 2.15 5.64 23.43
C TYR A 295 3.66 5.78 23.62
N LEU A 296 4.22 6.97 23.42
CA LEU A 296 5.64 7.26 23.60
C LEU A 296 6.06 7.19 25.09
N ALA A 297 5.13 7.42 26.02
CA ALA A 297 5.34 7.18 27.45
C ALA A 297 5.26 5.68 27.86
N GLY A 298 5.08 4.76 26.88
CA GLY A 298 4.96 3.32 27.13
C GLY A 298 3.57 2.86 27.57
N LYS A 299 2.60 3.76 27.71
CA LYS A 299 1.21 3.51 28.16
C LYS A 299 0.31 3.06 27.00
N LYS A 300 0.72 1.99 26.31
CA LYS A 300 0.07 1.55 25.04
C LYS A 300 -1.40 1.18 25.20
N ALA A 301 -1.77 0.53 26.29
CA ALA A 301 -3.17 0.15 26.57
C ALA A 301 -4.03 1.39 26.82
N GLU A 302 -3.52 2.38 27.59
CA GLU A 302 -4.21 3.63 27.83
C GLU A 302 -4.36 4.45 26.54
N ALA A 303 -3.30 4.47 25.69
CA ALA A 303 -3.34 5.10 24.37
C ALA A 303 -4.45 4.50 23.46
N ALA A 304 -4.60 3.19 23.48
CA ALA A 304 -5.67 2.52 22.73
C ALA A 304 -7.07 2.85 23.28
N SER A 305 -7.23 2.85 24.62
CA SER A 305 -8.54 3.04 25.25
C SER A 305 -9.16 4.43 25.06
N ILE A 306 -8.36 5.46 24.76
CA ILE A 306 -8.86 6.81 24.52
C ILE A 306 -9.32 7.06 23.08
N ILE A 307 -9.09 6.10 22.17
CA ILE A 307 -9.53 6.21 20.76
C ILE A 307 -11.06 6.04 20.71
N PRO A 308 -11.80 7.07 20.28
CA PRO A 308 -13.25 7.01 20.24
C PRO A 308 -13.76 6.03 19.16
N LEU A 309 -14.91 5.41 19.40
CA LEU A 309 -15.57 4.49 18.45
C LEU A 309 -15.65 5.10 17.04
N ARG A 310 -16.06 6.35 16.93
CA ARG A 310 -16.18 7.04 15.65
C ARG A 310 -14.88 7.06 14.82
N MET A 311 -13.72 7.22 15.47
CA MET A 311 -12.42 7.17 14.78
C MET A 311 -12.14 5.77 14.24
N VAL A 312 -12.58 4.71 14.93
CA VAL A 312 -12.48 3.33 14.46
C VAL A 312 -13.39 3.12 13.25
N GLU A 313 -14.66 3.53 13.35
CA GLU A 313 -15.67 3.38 12.30
C GLU A 313 -15.34 4.17 11.02
N ASP A 314 -14.55 5.23 11.12
CA ASP A 314 -14.10 5.99 9.96
C ASP A 314 -13.06 5.24 9.10
N VAL A 315 -12.36 4.24 9.67
CA VAL A 315 -11.27 3.52 8.97
C VAL A 315 -11.40 1.99 8.99
N ALA A 316 -12.45 1.46 9.61
CA ALA A 316 -12.70 0.02 9.73
C ALA A 316 -14.19 -0.28 9.72
N LEU A 317 -14.56 -1.50 9.38
CA LEU A 317 -15.93 -1.98 9.44
C LEU A 317 -16.12 -2.88 10.67
N VAL A 318 -16.88 -2.41 11.66
CA VAL A 318 -17.01 -3.08 12.95
C VAL A 318 -18.49 -3.21 13.35
N GLY A 319 -18.87 -4.36 13.95
CA GLY A 319 -20.21 -4.58 14.51
C GLY A 319 -21.03 -5.64 13.78
N PRO A 320 -22.39 -5.58 13.90
CA PRO A 320 -23.29 -6.53 13.27
C PRO A 320 -23.15 -6.60 11.74
N ILE A 321 -23.38 -7.77 11.17
CA ILE A 321 -23.17 -8.02 9.74
C ILE A 321 -23.97 -7.04 8.86
N ASP A 322 -25.20 -6.73 9.22
CA ASP A 322 -26.05 -5.82 8.42
C ASP A 322 -25.47 -4.40 8.45
N LYS A 323 -24.97 -3.92 9.61
CA LYS A 323 -24.26 -2.64 9.70
C LYS A 323 -23.00 -2.64 8.80
N ILE A 324 -22.22 -3.72 8.82
CA ILE A 324 -21.02 -3.85 7.98
C ILE A 324 -21.38 -3.79 6.49
N ARG A 325 -22.45 -4.44 6.06
CA ARG A 325 -22.95 -4.40 4.67
C ARG A 325 -23.35 -2.99 4.23
N ASP A 326 -24.11 -2.30 5.08
CA ASP A 326 -24.57 -0.93 4.81
C ASP A 326 -23.39 0.05 4.70
N GLU A 327 -22.41 -0.09 5.57
CA GLU A 327 -21.19 0.72 5.52
C GLU A 327 -20.29 0.35 4.33
N ALA A 328 -20.08 -0.94 4.06
CA ALA A 328 -19.34 -1.39 2.89
C ALA A 328 -19.90 -0.83 1.58
N ALA A 329 -21.22 -0.64 1.48
CA ALA A 329 -21.85 0.00 0.33
C ALA A 329 -21.30 1.42 0.10
N LYS A 330 -21.11 2.21 1.16
CA LYS A 330 -20.51 3.57 1.08
C LYS A 330 -19.06 3.53 0.63
N TRP A 331 -18.30 2.54 1.11
CA TRP A 331 -16.91 2.35 0.69
C TRP A 331 -16.80 1.99 -0.80
N ARG A 332 -17.72 1.21 -1.34
CA ARG A 332 -17.77 0.86 -2.78
C ARG A 332 -18.07 2.05 -3.71
N GLU A 333 -18.56 3.17 -3.18
CA GLU A 333 -18.82 4.40 -3.95
C GLU A 333 -17.58 5.32 -4.05
N THR A 334 -16.50 4.99 -3.35
CA THR A 334 -15.26 5.78 -3.31
C THR A 334 -14.34 5.48 -4.50
N CYS A 335 -13.13 6.05 -4.49
CA CYS A 335 -12.09 5.75 -5.48
C CYS A 335 -11.42 4.37 -5.30
N ILE A 336 -11.78 3.62 -4.28
CA ILE A 336 -11.20 2.29 -4.00
C ILE A 336 -11.64 1.29 -5.07
N THR A 337 -10.67 0.48 -5.52
CA THR A 337 -10.91 -0.61 -6.49
C THR A 337 -10.77 -1.99 -5.86
N THR A 338 -10.06 -2.11 -4.73
CA THR A 338 -9.81 -3.40 -4.09
C THR A 338 -9.74 -3.26 -2.57
N PHE A 339 -10.53 -4.05 -1.85
CA PHE A 339 -10.43 -4.21 -0.41
C PHE A 339 -9.48 -5.36 -0.07
N LEU A 340 -8.41 -5.09 0.64
CA LEU A 340 -7.47 -6.09 1.12
C LEU A 340 -7.88 -6.53 2.53
N VAL A 341 -8.42 -7.73 2.65
CA VAL A 341 -8.87 -8.29 3.93
C VAL A 341 -7.90 -9.33 4.44
N GLY A 342 -7.62 -9.30 5.74
CA GLY A 342 -6.82 -10.31 6.42
C GLY A 342 -7.68 -11.25 7.26
N GLY A 343 -7.16 -12.43 7.57
CA GLY A 343 -7.84 -13.36 8.47
C GLY A 343 -7.68 -14.82 8.04
N PRO A 344 -8.23 -15.75 8.84
CA PRO A 344 -8.14 -17.19 8.55
C PRO A 344 -9.03 -17.59 7.36
N ALA A 345 -8.62 -18.62 6.63
CA ALA A 345 -9.32 -19.12 5.44
C ALA A 345 -10.86 -19.24 5.57
N PRO A 346 -11.43 -19.77 6.67
CA PRO A 346 -12.89 -19.90 6.81
C PRO A 346 -13.65 -18.57 6.86
N MET A 347 -12.96 -17.45 7.10
CA MET A 347 -13.61 -16.12 7.14
C MET A 347 -13.69 -15.46 5.76
N LEU A 348 -12.92 -15.92 4.78
CA LEU A 348 -12.81 -15.21 3.50
C LEU A 348 -14.12 -15.22 2.68
N SER A 349 -14.85 -16.32 2.65
CA SER A 349 -16.18 -16.36 2.03
C SER A 349 -17.17 -15.43 2.71
N ARG A 350 -17.13 -15.35 4.05
CA ARG A 350 -17.99 -14.42 4.81
C ARG A 350 -17.65 -12.95 4.52
N TYR A 351 -16.35 -12.62 4.36
CA TYR A 351 -15.96 -11.28 3.93
C TYR A 351 -16.48 -10.96 2.53
N ALA A 352 -16.45 -11.91 1.60
CA ALA A 352 -17.03 -11.71 0.28
C ALA A 352 -18.53 -11.38 0.36
N ASP A 353 -19.29 -12.15 1.14
CA ASP A 353 -20.72 -11.92 1.35
C ASP A 353 -21.04 -10.57 2.04
N MET A 354 -20.19 -10.14 2.97
CA MET A 354 -20.38 -8.88 3.69
C MET A 354 -20.00 -7.65 2.88
N LEU A 355 -18.95 -7.77 2.05
CA LEU A 355 -18.34 -6.60 1.40
C LEU A 355 -18.79 -6.39 -0.04
N LEU A 356 -19.21 -7.46 -0.73
CA LEU A 356 -19.60 -7.41 -2.14
C LEU A 356 -21.08 -7.78 -2.38
N GLY A 357 -21.71 -8.44 -1.39
CA GLY A 357 -23.08 -8.99 -1.46
C GLY A 357 -24.22 -8.02 -1.53
#